data_84b482761ab26cb9e7771781a09be8d9
#
_entry.id   84b482761ab26cb9e7771781a09be8d9
#
_cell.length_a   1.000
_cell.length_b   1.000
_cell.length_c   1.000
_cell.angle_alpha   90.00
_cell.angle_beta   90.00
_cell.angle_gamma   90.00
#
_symmetry.space_group_name_H-M   'P 1'
#
loop_
_entity.id
_entity.type
_entity.pdbx_description
1 polymer ?
#
loop_
_entity_poly.entity_id
_entity_poly.type
_entity_poly.pdbx_seq_one_letter_code
_entity_poly.pdbx_strand_id
1 'polypeptide(L)'
;FVSMKENRSVLLGMSGGTDSSVAALLLMDAGYEVTGVTFRFYEKDGNTEYLDDARDLCHRLGIPHLISDQREAFRTTIIDYFIREYMAGHTPVPCTLCNNYLKWPLLRQLADERGIYYLATGHYVRKRMIDGYWHIVNGDDADKDQSFFLWGLPQDIMERMLLPMGNLTKTRVREIAEERGFLKAATKKDSIGVCFCPMDYRTFLRKEVPTETIKKGKFFDEKGDFIAWHEGYPFYTIGQRRGLGIDLNRAVFVKEIIPSENKVVLGDLKSLEKT
;
A
#
# COMPACT_ATOMS: atom_id res chain seq x y z
N PHE A 1 34.41 -27.58 11.89
CA PHE A 1 33.16 -27.54 11.11
C PHE A 1 32.02 -27.29 12.07
N VAL A 2 31.66 -26.01 12.29
CA VAL A 2 30.42 -25.62 12.97
C VAL A 2 29.31 -25.88 11.97
N SER A 3 28.47 -26.89 12.24
CA SER A 3 27.22 -27.11 11.52
C SER A 3 26.46 -25.77 11.53
N MET A 4 26.30 -25.16 10.38
CA MET A 4 25.30 -24.10 10.22
C MET A 4 23.95 -24.78 10.46
N LYS A 5 23.38 -24.68 11.68
CA LYS A 5 21.96 -24.80 11.86
C LYS A 5 21.35 -23.82 10.87
N GLU A 6 20.62 -24.33 9.89
CA GLU A 6 19.89 -23.46 8.95
C GLU A 6 19.17 -22.41 9.79
N ASN A 7 19.55 -21.16 9.59
CA ASN A 7 18.91 -20.04 10.27
C ASN A 7 17.45 -20.01 9.81
N ARG A 8 16.52 -20.46 10.68
CA ARG A 8 15.07 -20.49 10.39
C ARG A 8 14.33 -19.31 11.00
N SER A 9 15.06 -18.29 11.46
CA SER A 9 14.44 -17.10 12.00
C SER A 9 13.86 -16.20 10.90
N VAL A 10 12.65 -15.69 11.14
CA VAL A 10 11.94 -14.79 10.21
C VAL A 10 11.35 -13.60 10.95
N LEU A 11 11.53 -12.41 10.39
CA LEU A 11 10.86 -11.18 10.82
C LEU A 11 9.64 -10.94 9.93
N LEU A 12 8.45 -10.99 10.54
CA LEU A 12 7.17 -10.86 9.85
C LEU A 12 6.53 -9.50 10.15
N GLY A 13 6.20 -8.75 9.11
CA GLY A 13 5.37 -7.56 9.23
C GLY A 13 3.95 -7.90 9.70
N MET A 14 3.58 -7.41 10.88
CA MET A 14 2.29 -7.68 11.55
C MET A 14 1.43 -6.42 11.54
N SER A 15 0.25 -6.51 10.92
CA SER A 15 -0.75 -5.42 10.91
C SER A 15 -1.91 -5.63 11.90
N GLY A 16 -1.93 -6.76 12.60
CA GLY A 16 -3.06 -7.18 13.44
C GLY A 16 -4.29 -7.62 12.63
N GLY A 17 -4.15 -7.78 11.31
CA GLY A 17 -5.21 -8.23 10.40
C GLY A 17 -5.15 -9.73 10.08
N THR A 18 -6.14 -10.22 9.33
CA THR A 18 -6.28 -11.63 8.91
C THR A 18 -5.03 -12.14 8.21
N ASP A 19 -4.51 -11.39 7.25
CA ASP A 19 -3.42 -11.85 6.37
C ASP A 19 -2.13 -12.06 7.14
N SER A 20 -1.75 -11.12 8.01
CA SER A 20 -0.55 -11.26 8.84
C SER A 20 -0.69 -12.37 9.88
N SER A 21 -1.90 -12.62 10.40
CA SER A 21 -2.19 -13.73 11.33
C SER A 21 -1.93 -15.08 10.67
N VAL A 22 -2.51 -15.26 9.47
CA VAL A 22 -2.39 -16.53 8.73
C VAL A 22 -0.96 -16.70 8.22
N ALA A 23 -0.30 -15.63 7.78
CA ALA A 23 1.11 -15.68 7.41
C ALA A 23 1.99 -16.19 8.57
N ALA A 24 1.75 -15.72 9.80
CA ALA A 24 2.45 -16.21 10.99
C ALA A 24 2.21 -17.71 11.21
N LEU A 25 0.94 -18.15 11.18
CA LEU A 25 0.59 -19.55 11.36
C LEU A 25 1.27 -20.46 10.33
N LEU A 26 1.24 -20.08 9.06
CA LEU A 26 1.85 -20.87 7.98
C LEU A 26 3.37 -20.96 8.11
N LEU A 27 4.03 -19.87 8.52
CA LEU A 27 5.47 -19.86 8.76
C LEU A 27 5.84 -20.75 9.97
N MET A 28 5.07 -20.68 11.05
CA MET A 28 5.26 -21.55 12.23
C MET A 28 5.06 -23.03 11.88
N ASP A 29 4.00 -23.36 11.12
CA ASP A 29 3.73 -24.71 10.65
C ASP A 29 4.86 -25.25 9.74
N ALA A 30 5.52 -24.37 8.98
CA ALA A 30 6.70 -24.68 8.18
C ALA A 30 8.01 -24.77 9.00
N GLY A 31 7.94 -24.58 10.32
CA GLY A 31 9.07 -24.72 11.25
C GLY A 31 9.98 -23.49 11.33
N TYR A 32 9.48 -22.30 10.97
CA TYR A 32 10.21 -21.05 11.18
C TYR A 32 9.99 -20.49 12.60
N GLU A 33 11.03 -19.86 13.13
CA GLU A 33 10.99 -19.08 14.35
C GLU A 33 10.53 -17.65 14.01
N VAL A 34 9.25 -17.34 14.23
CA VAL A 34 8.64 -16.09 13.82
C VAL A 34 8.78 -15.03 14.90
N THR A 35 9.26 -13.85 14.52
CA THR A 35 9.17 -12.61 15.30
C THR A 35 8.28 -11.63 14.53
N GLY A 36 7.25 -11.09 15.16
CA GLY A 36 6.38 -10.08 14.55
C GLY A 36 6.92 -8.67 14.73
N VAL A 37 6.75 -7.81 13.74
CA VAL A 37 7.02 -6.36 13.85
C VAL A 37 5.84 -5.57 13.33
N THR A 38 5.39 -4.57 14.10
CA THR A 38 4.39 -3.61 13.66
C THR A 38 5.04 -2.24 13.50
N PHE A 39 4.95 -1.69 12.30
CA PHE A 39 5.42 -0.34 12.01
C PHE A 39 4.34 0.67 12.38
N ARG A 40 4.69 1.69 13.17
CA ARG A 40 3.86 2.88 13.38
C ARG A 40 4.16 3.85 12.25
N PHE A 41 3.33 3.85 11.21
CA PHE A 41 3.49 4.74 10.07
C PHE A 41 2.59 5.98 10.15
N TYR A 42 1.34 5.77 10.52
CA TYR A 42 0.33 6.82 10.60
C TYR A 42 -0.76 6.46 11.59
N GLU A 43 -1.18 7.43 12.37
CA GLU A 43 -2.25 7.29 13.36
C GLU A 43 -3.29 8.37 13.10
N LYS A 44 -4.46 7.93 12.64
CA LYS A 44 -5.59 8.83 12.45
C LYS A 44 -6.13 9.24 13.83
N ASP A 45 -6.15 10.55 14.07
CA ASP A 45 -6.67 11.12 15.33
C ASP A 45 -6.04 10.50 16.59
N GLY A 46 -4.78 10.05 16.49
CA GLY A 46 -4.05 9.40 17.59
C GLY A 46 -4.51 7.98 17.93
N ASN A 47 -5.30 7.33 17.07
CA ASN A 47 -5.78 5.97 17.31
C ASN A 47 -4.64 4.95 17.20
N THR A 48 -4.38 4.22 18.30
CA THR A 48 -3.33 3.19 18.43
C THR A 48 -3.89 1.77 18.64
N GLU A 49 -5.18 1.55 18.50
CA GLU A 49 -5.83 0.24 18.72
C GLU A 49 -5.20 -0.88 17.87
N TYR A 50 -4.73 -0.55 16.66
CA TYR A 50 -4.07 -1.51 15.79
C TYR A 50 -2.78 -2.09 16.39
N LEU A 51 -2.09 -1.32 17.26
CA LEU A 51 -0.89 -1.79 17.98
C LEU A 51 -1.27 -2.82 19.04
N ASP A 52 -2.36 -2.58 19.74
CA ASP A 52 -2.89 -3.51 20.73
C ASP A 52 -3.41 -4.78 20.07
N ASP A 53 -4.16 -4.65 18.96
CA ASP A 53 -4.60 -5.78 18.13
C ASP A 53 -3.40 -6.65 17.68
N ALA A 54 -2.32 -6.03 17.21
CA ALA A 54 -1.12 -6.75 16.77
C ALA A 54 -0.38 -7.40 17.95
N ARG A 55 -0.29 -6.72 19.09
CA ARG A 55 0.33 -7.25 20.32
C ARG A 55 -0.44 -8.46 20.85
N ASP A 56 -1.76 -8.34 20.96
CA ASP A 56 -2.63 -9.42 21.43
C ASP A 56 -2.57 -10.64 20.50
N LEU A 57 -2.51 -10.40 19.21
CA LEU A 57 -2.35 -11.45 18.22
C LEU A 57 -1.02 -12.19 18.39
N CYS A 58 0.09 -11.46 18.47
CA CYS A 58 1.40 -12.07 18.68
C CYS A 58 1.48 -12.83 20.01
N HIS A 59 0.89 -12.30 21.07
CA HIS A 59 0.78 -12.99 22.37
C HIS A 59 0.00 -14.31 22.25
N ARG A 60 -1.14 -14.31 21.56
CA ARG A 60 -1.95 -15.53 21.31
C ARG A 60 -1.21 -16.55 20.44
N LEU A 61 -0.39 -16.11 19.51
CA LEU A 61 0.46 -16.96 18.68
C LEU A 61 1.70 -17.48 19.44
N GLY A 62 2.02 -16.89 20.60
CA GLY A 62 3.23 -17.21 21.35
C GLY A 62 4.53 -16.75 20.69
N ILE A 63 4.47 -15.69 19.87
CA ILE A 63 5.63 -15.12 19.16
C ILE A 63 6.06 -13.78 19.75
N PRO A 64 7.38 -13.48 19.76
CA PRO A 64 7.87 -12.14 20.11
C PRO A 64 7.29 -11.06 19.21
N HIS A 65 7.05 -9.87 19.77
CA HIS A 65 6.51 -8.72 19.02
C HIS A 65 7.35 -7.46 19.24
N LEU A 66 7.63 -6.77 18.14
CA LEU A 66 8.34 -5.50 18.12
C LEU A 66 7.41 -4.42 17.59
N ILE A 67 7.55 -3.20 18.11
CA ILE A 67 6.92 -2.00 17.58
C ILE A 67 8.03 -1.06 17.13
N SER A 68 7.98 -0.62 15.89
CA SER A 68 8.94 0.31 15.32
C SER A 68 8.24 1.62 14.93
N ASP A 69 8.58 2.71 15.62
CA ASP A 69 8.02 4.03 15.31
C ASP A 69 8.73 4.65 14.12
N GLN A 70 8.02 4.72 13.01
CA GLN A 70 8.49 5.22 11.73
C GLN A 70 7.62 6.35 11.19
N ARG A 71 6.88 7.04 12.07
CA ARG A 71 5.93 8.09 11.68
C ARG A 71 6.61 9.26 10.97
N GLU A 72 7.80 9.66 11.41
CA GLU A 72 8.56 10.74 10.77
C GLU A 72 9.03 10.33 9.37
N ALA A 73 9.64 9.15 9.24
CA ALA A 73 10.09 8.63 7.96
C ALA A 73 8.91 8.43 6.98
N PHE A 74 7.78 7.95 7.48
CA PHE A 74 6.56 7.80 6.68
C PHE A 74 5.99 9.15 6.24
N ARG A 75 5.96 10.15 7.13
CA ARG A 75 5.51 11.50 6.81
C ARG A 75 6.33 12.09 5.66
N THR A 76 7.63 12.11 5.80
CA THR A 76 8.53 12.77 4.83
C THR A 76 8.62 12.02 3.51
N THR A 77 8.62 10.68 3.54
CA THR A 77 8.79 9.85 2.33
C THR A 77 7.47 9.62 1.59
N ILE A 78 6.37 9.39 2.30
CA ILE A 78 5.12 8.91 1.71
C ILE A 78 4.06 10.00 1.67
N ILE A 79 3.77 10.65 2.80
CA ILE A 79 2.68 11.65 2.85
C ILE A 79 3.07 12.92 2.09
N ASP A 80 4.27 13.43 2.28
CA ASP A 80 4.74 14.63 1.58
C ASP A 80 4.90 14.38 0.08
N TYR A 81 5.30 13.16 -0.32
CA TYR A 81 5.26 12.74 -1.73
C TYR A 81 3.84 12.76 -2.29
N PHE A 82 2.87 12.17 -1.57
CA PHE A 82 1.48 12.11 -1.99
C PHE A 82 0.90 13.52 -2.24
N ILE A 83 1.15 14.44 -1.31
CA ILE A 83 0.70 15.84 -1.43
C ILE A 83 1.38 16.50 -2.63
N ARG A 84 2.71 16.37 -2.75
CA ARG A 84 3.48 16.97 -3.82
C ARG A 84 3.03 16.52 -5.21
N GLU A 85 2.75 15.23 -5.38
CA GLU A 85 2.31 14.69 -6.67
C GLU A 85 0.92 15.23 -7.06
N TYR A 86 -0.04 15.27 -6.14
CA TYR A 86 -1.33 15.89 -6.44
C TYR A 86 -1.19 17.38 -6.76
N MET A 87 -0.33 18.11 -6.05
CA MET A 87 -0.05 19.52 -6.32
C MET A 87 0.72 19.73 -7.62
N ALA A 88 1.37 18.71 -8.17
CA ALA A 88 1.96 18.67 -9.50
C ALA A 88 0.99 18.26 -10.61
N GLY A 89 -0.27 17.93 -10.27
CA GLY A 89 -1.28 17.45 -11.23
C GLY A 89 -1.18 15.95 -11.56
N HIS A 90 -0.41 15.20 -10.78
CA HIS A 90 -0.25 13.76 -10.94
C HIS A 90 -1.17 13.01 -9.96
N THR A 91 -1.45 11.74 -10.26
CA THR A 91 -2.16 10.84 -9.35
C THR A 91 -1.17 9.83 -8.76
N PRO A 92 -0.77 9.99 -7.48
CA PRO A 92 0.23 9.13 -6.87
C PRO A 92 -0.32 7.74 -6.51
N VAL A 93 0.59 6.74 -6.48
CA VAL A 93 0.34 5.41 -5.91
C VAL A 93 1.28 5.22 -4.71
N PRO A 94 0.98 5.79 -3.54
CA PRO A 94 1.90 5.83 -2.41
C PRO A 94 2.27 4.45 -1.86
N CYS A 95 1.42 3.44 -2.04
CA CYS A 95 1.69 2.07 -1.57
C CYS A 95 2.89 1.42 -2.28
N THR A 96 3.15 1.75 -3.54
CA THR A 96 4.34 1.27 -4.25
C THR A 96 5.61 1.84 -3.63
N LEU A 97 5.64 3.14 -3.36
CA LEU A 97 6.77 3.76 -2.68
C LEU A 97 6.95 3.20 -1.28
N CYS A 98 5.87 3.10 -0.51
CA CYS A 98 5.92 2.58 0.85
C CYS A 98 6.54 1.18 0.91
N ASN A 99 6.11 0.26 0.04
CA ASN A 99 6.66 -1.09 0.03
C ASN A 99 8.12 -1.12 -0.42
N ASN A 100 8.45 -0.45 -1.55
CA ASN A 100 9.78 -0.57 -2.16
C ASN A 100 10.86 0.24 -1.44
N TYR A 101 10.53 1.41 -0.88
CA TYR A 101 11.52 2.32 -0.30
C TYR A 101 11.43 2.47 1.21
N LEU A 102 10.38 1.97 1.86
CA LEU A 102 10.24 2.12 3.30
C LEU A 102 10.01 0.76 4.00
N LYS A 103 8.91 0.08 3.77
CA LYS A 103 8.52 -1.12 4.53
C LYS A 103 9.53 -2.26 4.45
N TRP A 104 9.86 -2.72 3.24
CA TRP A 104 10.80 -3.83 3.06
C TRP A 104 12.24 -3.47 3.42
N PRO A 105 12.77 -2.27 3.10
CA PRO A 105 14.07 -1.83 3.60
C PRO A 105 14.14 -1.75 5.13
N LEU A 106 13.12 -1.23 5.80
CA LEU A 106 13.05 -1.21 7.26
C LEU A 106 12.98 -2.62 7.86
N LEU A 107 12.19 -3.50 7.23
CA LEU A 107 12.09 -4.89 7.66
C LEU A 107 13.46 -5.58 7.59
N ARG A 108 14.22 -5.38 6.50
CA ARG A 108 15.59 -5.86 6.35
C ARG A 108 16.52 -5.28 7.44
N GLN A 109 16.49 -3.97 7.63
CA GLN A 109 17.34 -3.32 8.63
C GLN A 109 17.10 -3.88 10.03
N LEU A 110 15.83 -3.97 10.44
CA LEU A 110 15.47 -4.50 11.75
C LEU A 110 15.82 -5.98 11.91
N ALA A 111 15.73 -6.76 10.85
CA ALA A 111 16.14 -8.15 10.85
C ALA A 111 17.66 -8.29 11.01
N ASP A 112 18.44 -7.50 10.27
CA ASP A 112 19.92 -7.48 10.36
C ASP A 112 20.40 -7.10 11.77
N GLU A 113 19.80 -6.09 12.39
CA GLU A 113 20.09 -5.67 13.76
C GLU A 113 19.85 -6.79 14.80
N ARG A 114 19.03 -7.79 14.47
CA ARG A 114 18.64 -8.91 15.35
C ARG A 114 19.20 -10.26 14.93
N GLY A 115 20.01 -10.30 13.88
CA GLY A 115 20.54 -11.56 13.34
C GLY A 115 19.45 -12.47 12.76
N ILE A 116 18.32 -11.91 12.33
CA ILE A 116 17.22 -12.61 11.67
C ILE A 116 17.47 -12.61 10.16
N TYR A 117 17.42 -13.79 9.52
CA TYR A 117 17.71 -13.86 8.09
C TYR A 117 16.50 -13.60 7.21
N TYR A 118 15.39 -14.31 7.44
CA TYR A 118 14.23 -14.23 6.57
C TYR A 118 13.33 -13.04 6.88
N LEU A 119 12.72 -12.52 5.82
CA LEU A 119 11.77 -11.40 5.84
C LEU A 119 10.43 -11.89 5.31
N ALA A 120 9.34 -11.57 5.98
CA ALA A 120 8.01 -12.00 5.53
C ALA A 120 6.96 -10.91 5.73
N THR A 121 5.92 -10.98 4.91
CA THR A 121 4.70 -10.18 5.04
C THR A 121 3.50 -11.01 4.58
N GLY A 122 2.30 -10.51 4.85
CA GLY A 122 1.05 -11.10 4.37
C GLY A 122 0.65 -10.69 2.94
N HIS A 123 1.60 -10.36 2.06
CA HIS A 123 1.28 -10.01 0.68
C HIS A 123 0.89 -11.23 -0.17
N TYR A 124 -0.14 -11.06 -1.00
CA TYR A 124 -0.58 -12.05 -2.00
C TYR A 124 0.27 -11.92 -3.26
N VAL A 125 1.47 -12.47 -3.20
CA VAL A 125 2.48 -12.39 -4.25
C VAL A 125 3.41 -13.59 -4.15
N ARG A 126 4.02 -13.97 -5.27
CA ARG A 126 5.04 -15.01 -5.34
C ARG A 126 6.37 -14.45 -5.85
N LYS A 127 7.42 -15.19 -5.66
CA LYS A 127 8.71 -14.92 -6.31
C LYS A 127 9.18 -16.15 -7.08
N ARG A 128 9.93 -15.94 -8.13
CA ARG A 128 10.51 -17.00 -8.96
C ARG A 128 11.95 -16.64 -9.35
N MET A 129 12.81 -17.64 -9.37
CA MET A 129 14.15 -17.53 -9.95
C MET A 129 14.06 -17.72 -11.46
N ILE A 130 14.53 -16.74 -12.24
CA ILE A 130 14.58 -16.77 -13.70
C ILE A 130 15.95 -16.24 -14.10
N ASP A 131 16.71 -17.00 -14.88
CA ASP A 131 18.03 -16.65 -15.37
C ASP A 131 19.01 -16.13 -14.28
N GLY A 132 18.94 -16.72 -13.08
CA GLY A 132 19.81 -16.38 -11.95
C GLY A 132 19.36 -15.19 -11.12
N TYR A 133 18.21 -14.59 -11.43
CA TYR A 133 17.64 -13.46 -10.71
C TYR A 133 16.27 -13.78 -10.11
N TRP A 134 16.01 -13.26 -8.93
CA TRP A 134 14.67 -13.30 -8.34
C TRP A 134 13.74 -12.30 -9.02
N HIS A 135 12.55 -12.75 -9.32
CA HIS A 135 11.47 -11.93 -9.88
C HIS A 135 10.22 -12.04 -9.02
N ILE A 136 9.56 -10.91 -8.81
CA ILE A 136 8.20 -10.90 -8.26
C ILE A 136 7.25 -11.35 -9.36
N VAL A 137 6.37 -12.28 -9.04
CA VAL A 137 5.33 -12.78 -9.95
C VAL A 137 3.98 -12.77 -9.25
N ASN A 138 2.90 -12.74 -10.04
CA ASN A 138 1.54 -12.67 -9.52
C ASN A 138 1.25 -13.77 -8.51
N GLY A 139 0.45 -13.45 -7.49
CA GLY A 139 -0.18 -14.43 -6.62
C GLY A 139 -1.23 -15.26 -7.36
N ASP A 140 -1.68 -16.35 -6.76
CA ASP A 140 -2.71 -17.21 -7.35
C ASP A 140 -4.11 -16.60 -7.28
N ASP A 141 -4.37 -15.70 -6.34
CA ASP A 141 -5.60 -14.92 -6.24
C ASP A 141 -5.50 -13.65 -7.11
N ALA A 142 -6.06 -13.69 -8.31
CA ALA A 142 -6.01 -12.57 -9.25
C ALA A 142 -6.70 -11.30 -8.72
N ASP A 143 -7.73 -11.44 -7.87
CA ASP A 143 -8.45 -10.31 -7.29
C ASP A 143 -7.69 -9.66 -6.12
N LYS A 144 -6.73 -10.38 -5.56
CA LYS A 144 -5.92 -9.94 -4.41
C LYS A 144 -4.44 -9.80 -4.73
N ASP A 145 -4.03 -10.04 -5.98
CA ASP A 145 -2.64 -9.90 -6.38
C ASP A 145 -2.06 -8.53 -6.02
N GLN A 146 -0.89 -8.56 -5.38
CA GLN A 146 -0.19 -7.37 -4.90
C GLN A 146 1.21 -7.21 -5.53
N SER A 147 1.49 -7.95 -6.60
CA SER A 147 2.79 -7.91 -7.30
C SER A 147 3.14 -6.50 -7.79
N PHE A 148 2.15 -5.74 -8.23
CA PHE A 148 2.30 -4.36 -8.64
C PHE A 148 2.97 -3.47 -7.59
N PHE A 149 2.73 -3.74 -6.29
CA PHE A 149 3.30 -2.92 -5.22
C PHE A 149 4.76 -3.23 -4.88
N LEU A 150 5.35 -4.31 -5.46
CA LEU A 150 6.67 -4.82 -5.09
C LEU A 150 7.68 -4.81 -6.25
N TRP A 151 7.41 -4.08 -7.32
CA TRP A 151 8.17 -4.10 -8.56
C TRP A 151 9.63 -3.62 -8.43
N GLY A 152 9.95 -2.80 -7.45
CA GLY A 152 11.26 -2.14 -7.29
C GLY A 152 12.15 -2.73 -6.18
N LEU A 153 11.83 -3.91 -5.64
CA LEU A 153 12.62 -4.52 -4.59
C LEU A 153 13.97 -5.03 -5.12
N PRO A 154 15.09 -4.79 -4.40
CA PRO A 154 16.39 -5.28 -4.79
C PRO A 154 16.57 -6.79 -4.53
N GLN A 155 17.54 -7.41 -5.21
CA GLN A 155 17.76 -8.85 -5.18
C GLN A 155 18.07 -9.39 -3.78
N ASP A 156 18.84 -8.66 -2.97
CA ASP A 156 19.19 -9.04 -1.61
C ASP A 156 17.99 -9.11 -0.66
N ILE A 157 16.97 -8.29 -0.88
CA ILE A 157 15.70 -8.40 -0.17
C ILE A 157 14.91 -9.58 -0.73
N MET A 158 14.77 -9.69 -2.06
CA MET A 158 13.98 -10.74 -2.69
C MET A 158 14.51 -12.15 -2.37
N GLU A 159 15.81 -12.33 -2.25
CA GLU A 159 16.40 -13.60 -1.82
C GLU A 159 15.87 -14.05 -0.46
N ARG A 160 15.80 -13.14 0.49
CA ARG A 160 15.41 -13.37 1.90
C ARG A 160 13.89 -13.42 2.12
N MET A 161 13.09 -13.05 1.12
CA MET A 161 11.62 -12.99 1.25
C MET A 161 10.99 -14.37 1.39
N LEU A 162 10.08 -14.51 2.35
CA LEU A 162 9.11 -15.58 2.44
C LEU A 162 7.71 -14.99 2.20
N LEU A 163 6.96 -15.59 1.30
CA LEU A 163 5.68 -15.09 0.81
C LEU A 163 4.59 -16.18 0.99
N PRO A 164 4.19 -16.47 2.23
CA PRO A 164 3.33 -17.61 2.52
C PRO A 164 1.92 -17.51 1.93
N MET A 165 1.49 -16.28 1.57
CA MET A 165 0.15 -16.02 1.03
C MET A 165 0.05 -16.18 -0.49
N GLY A 166 1.17 -16.30 -1.19
CA GLY A 166 1.22 -16.21 -2.65
C GLY A 166 0.42 -17.29 -3.40
N ASN A 167 0.25 -18.46 -2.80
CA ASN A 167 -0.49 -19.59 -3.38
C ASN A 167 -1.89 -19.78 -2.78
N LEU A 168 -2.40 -18.76 -2.07
CA LEU A 168 -3.69 -18.86 -1.38
C LEU A 168 -4.67 -17.82 -1.90
N THR A 169 -5.95 -18.21 -1.95
CA THR A 169 -7.04 -17.26 -2.15
C THR A 169 -7.42 -16.60 -0.82
N LYS A 170 -7.97 -15.40 -0.88
CA LYS A 170 -8.48 -14.71 0.31
C LYS A 170 -9.53 -15.53 1.07
N THR A 171 -10.36 -16.27 0.35
CA THR A 171 -11.33 -17.19 0.95
C THR A 171 -10.62 -18.24 1.80
N ARG A 172 -9.60 -18.92 1.24
CA ARG A 172 -8.85 -19.94 1.96
C ARG A 172 -8.13 -19.37 3.18
N VAL A 173 -7.61 -18.16 3.07
CA VAL A 173 -6.96 -17.46 4.20
C VAL A 173 -7.95 -17.20 5.35
N ARG A 174 -9.17 -16.80 5.05
CA ARG A 174 -10.23 -16.64 6.08
C ARG A 174 -10.62 -17.96 6.73
N GLU A 175 -10.77 -19.03 5.94
CA GLU A 175 -11.03 -20.37 6.46
C GLU A 175 -9.92 -20.83 7.42
N ILE A 176 -8.65 -20.67 7.06
CA ILE A 176 -7.51 -21.02 7.93
C ILE A 176 -7.58 -20.22 9.24
N ALA A 177 -7.86 -18.91 9.18
CA ALA A 177 -8.00 -18.09 10.37
C ALA A 177 -9.13 -18.59 11.29
N GLU A 178 -10.25 -18.99 10.71
CA GLU A 178 -11.40 -19.53 11.44
C GLU A 178 -11.08 -20.92 12.03
N GLU A 179 -10.58 -21.85 11.25
CA GLU A 179 -10.17 -23.19 11.67
C GLU A 179 -9.15 -23.16 12.83
N ARG A 180 -8.28 -22.16 12.86
CA ARG A 180 -7.24 -21.98 13.87
C ARG A 180 -7.70 -21.11 15.06
N GLY A 181 -8.96 -20.70 15.11
CA GLY A 181 -9.55 -19.98 16.24
C GLY A 181 -9.29 -18.47 16.24
N PHE A 182 -8.92 -17.87 15.10
CA PHE A 182 -8.69 -16.44 14.95
C PHE A 182 -9.92 -15.72 14.35
N LEU A 183 -11.09 -15.91 14.94
CA LEU A 183 -12.37 -15.41 14.43
C LEU A 183 -12.40 -13.89 14.25
N LYS A 184 -11.85 -13.12 15.20
CA LYS A 184 -11.76 -11.65 15.07
C LYS A 184 -10.96 -11.26 13.82
N ALA A 185 -9.88 -11.96 13.52
CA ALA A 185 -9.10 -11.75 12.32
C ALA A 185 -9.86 -12.18 11.06
N ALA A 186 -10.54 -13.33 11.08
CA ALA A 186 -11.29 -13.87 9.95
C ALA A 186 -12.43 -12.92 9.48
N THR A 187 -13.04 -12.20 10.39
CA THR A 187 -14.18 -11.30 10.13
C THR A 187 -13.78 -9.84 9.87
N LYS A 188 -12.53 -9.47 10.14
CA LYS A 188 -12.02 -8.12 9.91
C LYS A 188 -12.10 -7.78 8.42
N LYS A 189 -12.74 -6.65 8.11
CA LYS A 189 -12.81 -6.15 6.72
C LYS A 189 -11.42 -5.74 6.24
N ASP A 190 -11.17 -6.01 4.95
CA ASP A 190 -9.96 -5.53 4.30
C ASP A 190 -9.91 -3.99 4.31
N SER A 191 -8.73 -3.44 4.52
CA SER A 191 -8.52 -2.01 4.33
C SER A 191 -8.60 -1.69 2.83
N ILE A 192 -9.52 -0.80 2.46
CA ILE A 192 -9.67 -0.34 1.08
C ILE A 192 -9.06 1.06 0.98
N GLY A 193 -8.23 1.27 -0.05
CA GLY A 193 -7.59 2.56 -0.31
C GLY A 193 -6.26 2.76 0.44
N VAL A 194 -5.87 4.02 0.57
CA VAL A 194 -4.60 4.42 1.14
C VAL A 194 -4.70 4.48 2.67
N CYS A 195 -3.78 3.84 3.39
CA CYS A 195 -3.87 3.65 4.84
C CYS A 195 -3.97 4.96 5.66
N PHE A 196 -3.30 6.03 5.22
CA PHE A 196 -3.36 7.35 5.87
C PHE A 196 -4.46 8.25 5.33
N CYS A 197 -5.12 7.84 4.24
CA CYS A 197 -6.21 8.58 3.60
C CYS A 197 -7.41 7.64 3.37
N PRO A 198 -8.07 7.18 4.44
CA PRO A 198 -9.20 6.23 4.34
C PRO A 198 -10.49 6.89 3.83
N MET A 199 -10.48 8.20 3.70
CA MET A 199 -11.58 9.01 3.19
C MET A 199 -11.20 9.61 1.82
N ASP A 200 -12.05 10.50 1.32
CA ASP A 200 -11.76 11.23 0.08
C ASP A 200 -10.43 12.02 0.20
N TYR A 201 -9.51 11.77 -0.74
CA TYR A 201 -8.21 12.43 -0.79
C TYR A 201 -8.30 13.96 -0.92
N ARG A 202 -9.39 14.47 -1.46
CA ARG A 202 -9.65 15.92 -1.58
C ARG A 202 -9.77 16.57 -0.20
N THR A 203 -10.50 15.90 0.70
CA THR A 203 -10.61 16.32 2.10
C THR A 203 -9.26 16.26 2.81
N PHE A 204 -8.48 15.22 2.54
CA PHE A 204 -7.13 15.09 3.07
C PHE A 204 -6.23 16.24 2.60
N LEU A 205 -6.17 16.49 1.29
CA LEU A 205 -5.38 17.60 0.74
C LEU A 205 -5.78 18.94 1.33
N ARG A 206 -7.08 19.22 1.47
CA ARG A 206 -7.56 20.49 2.08
C ARG A 206 -7.11 20.68 3.53
N LYS A 207 -6.83 19.60 4.27
CA LYS A 207 -6.30 19.68 5.64
C LYS A 207 -4.79 19.87 5.67
N GLU A 208 -4.08 19.32 4.69
CA GLU A 208 -2.61 19.26 4.68
C GLU A 208 -1.96 20.49 4.04
N VAL A 209 -2.65 21.16 3.11
CA VAL A 209 -2.13 22.36 2.46
C VAL A 209 -2.84 23.61 2.95
N PRO A 210 -2.18 24.80 2.94
CA PRO A 210 -2.85 26.06 3.28
C PRO A 210 -4.11 26.29 2.43
N THR A 211 -5.17 26.81 3.02
CA THR A 211 -6.50 26.96 2.39
C THR A 211 -6.46 27.72 1.05
N GLU A 212 -5.58 28.71 0.95
CA GLU A 212 -5.40 29.54 -0.24
C GLU A 212 -4.61 28.86 -1.37
N THR A 213 -4.01 27.70 -1.12
CA THR A 213 -3.17 26.99 -2.11
C THR A 213 -4.00 26.37 -3.22
N ILE A 214 -5.15 25.76 -2.87
CA ILE A 214 -6.05 25.14 -3.84
C ILE A 214 -7.21 26.09 -4.13
N LYS A 215 -7.13 26.76 -5.28
CA LYS A 215 -8.12 27.73 -5.74
C LYS A 215 -9.02 27.14 -6.81
N LYS A 216 -10.20 27.76 -6.99
CA LYS A 216 -11.07 27.45 -8.13
C LYS A 216 -10.32 27.70 -9.44
N GLY A 217 -10.46 26.77 -10.38
CA GLY A 217 -9.90 26.85 -11.72
C GLY A 217 -10.96 26.63 -12.78
N LYS A 218 -10.54 26.37 -14.01
CA LYS A 218 -11.45 26.31 -15.17
C LYS A 218 -11.29 25.01 -15.93
N PHE A 219 -12.43 24.40 -16.32
CA PHE A 219 -12.48 23.39 -17.35
C PHE A 219 -12.53 24.03 -18.73
N PHE A 220 -11.77 23.45 -19.65
CA PHE A 220 -11.76 23.80 -21.05
C PHE A 220 -11.99 22.54 -21.90
N ASP A 221 -12.51 22.71 -23.10
CA ASP A 221 -12.50 21.65 -24.08
C ASP A 221 -11.17 21.57 -24.85
N GLU A 222 -11.05 20.62 -25.77
CA GLU A 222 -9.85 20.40 -26.58
C GLU A 222 -9.56 21.55 -27.58
N LYS A 223 -10.55 22.41 -27.87
CA LYS A 223 -10.41 23.59 -28.72
C LYS A 223 -9.94 24.82 -27.94
N GLY A 224 -9.94 24.72 -26.58
CA GLY A 224 -9.61 25.82 -25.69
C GLY A 224 -10.81 26.66 -25.28
N ASP A 225 -12.03 26.19 -25.54
CA ASP A 225 -13.24 26.89 -25.12
C ASP A 225 -13.56 26.59 -23.67
N PHE A 226 -13.94 27.62 -22.91
CA PHE A 226 -14.34 27.52 -21.53
C PHE A 226 -15.63 26.71 -21.37
N ILE A 227 -15.62 25.74 -20.43
CA ILE A 227 -16.79 24.92 -20.14
C ILE A 227 -17.43 25.34 -18.82
N ALA A 228 -16.67 25.29 -17.72
CA ALA A 228 -17.16 25.52 -16.36
C ALA A 228 -16.02 25.82 -15.38
N TRP A 229 -16.37 26.21 -14.16
CA TRP A 229 -15.42 26.30 -13.05
C TRP A 229 -15.29 24.96 -12.33
N HIS A 230 -14.10 24.70 -11.76
CA HIS A 230 -13.83 23.57 -10.90
C HIS A 230 -13.21 23.99 -9.56
N GLU A 231 -13.20 23.09 -8.57
CA GLU A 231 -12.76 23.37 -7.21
C GLU A 231 -11.24 23.41 -7.00
N GLY A 232 -10.46 23.13 -8.04
CA GLY A 232 -9.01 23.11 -8.03
C GLY A 232 -8.46 21.90 -8.80
N TYR A 233 -7.44 22.09 -9.64
CA TYR A 233 -6.87 21.05 -10.47
C TYR A 233 -6.39 19.80 -9.70
N PRO A 234 -5.89 19.88 -8.44
CA PRO A 234 -5.44 18.70 -7.72
C PRO A 234 -6.55 17.67 -7.43
N PHE A 235 -7.81 18.07 -7.59
CA PHE A 235 -8.97 17.21 -7.34
C PHE A 235 -9.41 16.38 -8.55
N TYR A 236 -8.61 16.37 -9.59
CA TYR A 236 -8.92 15.66 -10.84
C TYR A 236 -7.79 14.73 -11.23
N THR A 237 -8.15 13.65 -11.93
CA THR A 237 -7.22 12.62 -12.40
C THR A 237 -7.47 12.39 -13.90
N ILE A 238 -6.40 12.22 -14.68
CA ILE A 238 -6.50 11.90 -16.10
C ILE A 238 -7.31 10.61 -16.28
N GLY A 239 -8.25 10.62 -17.22
CA GLY A 239 -9.22 9.55 -17.43
C GLY A 239 -10.48 9.62 -16.56
N GLN A 240 -10.54 10.54 -15.59
CA GLN A 240 -11.72 10.70 -14.73
C GLN A 240 -12.95 11.12 -15.54
N ARG A 241 -14.06 10.37 -15.38
CA ARG A 241 -15.36 10.64 -15.99
C ARG A 241 -16.39 11.17 -14.98
N ARG A 242 -16.36 10.64 -13.75
CA ARG A 242 -17.37 10.95 -12.71
C ARG A 242 -16.85 11.98 -11.72
N GLY A 243 -17.76 12.68 -11.05
CA GLY A 243 -17.40 13.65 -10.01
C GLY A 243 -16.74 14.92 -10.56
N LEU A 244 -17.02 15.28 -11.81
CA LEU A 244 -16.55 16.53 -12.43
C LEU A 244 -17.38 17.73 -11.96
N GLY A 245 -18.62 17.53 -11.46
CA GLY A 245 -19.50 18.60 -11.00
C GLY A 245 -20.11 19.40 -12.17
N ILE A 246 -20.10 18.86 -13.37
CA ILE A 246 -20.67 19.46 -14.58
C ILE A 246 -21.66 18.49 -15.23
N ASP A 247 -22.71 19.04 -15.84
CA ASP A 247 -23.66 18.29 -16.64
C ASP A 247 -23.50 18.70 -18.11
N LEU A 248 -22.97 17.78 -18.89
CA LEU A 248 -22.83 17.90 -20.34
C LEU A 248 -23.62 16.76 -20.98
N ASN A 249 -24.40 17.04 -22.00
CA ASN A 249 -25.20 16.04 -22.73
C ASN A 249 -24.34 14.96 -23.44
N ARG A 250 -23.09 14.79 -23.05
CA ARG A 250 -22.14 13.80 -23.58
C ARG A 250 -21.17 13.34 -22.51
N ALA A 251 -20.61 12.14 -22.69
CA ALA A 251 -19.53 11.65 -21.86
C ALA A 251 -18.23 12.42 -22.13
N VAL A 252 -17.65 12.99 -21.07
CA VAL A 252 -16.34 13.66 -21.13
C VAL A 252 -15.42 13.08 -20.08
N PHE A 253 -14.12 13.18 -20.33
CA PHE A 253 -13.05 12.65 -19.49
C PHE A 253 -12.00 13.74 -19.29
N VAL A 254 -11.35 13.72 -18.12
CA VAL A 254 -10.15 14.53 -17.91
C VAL A 254 -9.06 14.02 -18.83
N LYS A 255 -8.62 14.86 -19.76
CA LYS A 255 -7.57 14.56 -20.74
C LYS A 255 -6.20 15.09 -20.30
N GLU A 256 -6.18 16.28 -19.74
CA GLU A 256 -4.95 16.96 -19.36
C GLU A 256 -5.19 17.84 -18.14
N ILE A 257 -4.17 17.96 -17.30
CA ILE A 257 -4.13 18.85 -16.13
C ILE A 257 -2.93 19.77 -16.31
N ILE A 258 -3.15 21.09 -16.25
CA ILE A 258 -2.12 22.13 -16.39
C ILE A 258 -2.06 22.91 -15.08
N PRO A 259 -1.21 22.49 -14.13
CA PRO A 259 -1.13 23.09 -12.80
C PRO A 259 -0.81 24.60 -12.81
N SER A 260 0.12 25.02 -13.68
CA SER A 260 0.57 26.42 -13.80
C SER A 260 -0.55 27.39 -14.16
N GLU A 261 -1.60 26.91 -14.84
CA GLU A 261 -2.77 27.68 -15.28
C GLU A 261 -4.01 27.41 -14.43
N ASN A 262 -3.92 26.47 -13.47
CA ASN A 262 -5.08 25.92 -12.75
C ASN A 262 -6.20 25.50 -13.71
N LYS A 263 -5.82 24.75 -14.75
CA LYS A 263 -6.64 24.39 -15.88
C LYS A 263 -6.76 22.89 -16.02
N VAL A 264 -7.96 22.41 -16.31
CA VAL A 264 -8.25 21.00 -16.62
C VAL A 264 -8.91 20.92 -17.98
N VAL A 265 -8.34 20.15 -18.90
CA VAL A 265 -8.87 19.96 -20.27
C VAL A 265 -9.71 18.68 -20.28
N LEU A 266 -10.92 18.80 -20.82
CA LEU A 266 -11.85 17.69 -20.99
C LEU A 266 -11.91 17.29 -22.46
N GLY A 267 -11.91 15.99 -22.72
CA GLY A 267 -12.00 15.41 -24.04
C GLY A 267 -12.94 14.21 -24.09
N ASP A 268 -13.11 13.63 -25.27
CA ASP A 268 -13.81 12.36 -25.44
C ASP A 268 -12.89 11.14 -25.15
N LEU A 269 -13.47 9.93 -25.16
CA LEU A 269 -12.70 8.72 -24.89
C LEU A 269 -11.57 8.49 -25.92
N LYS A 270 -11.80 8.85 -27.18
CA LYS A 270 -10.81 8.68 -28.26
C LYS A 270 -9.59 9.57 -28.07
N SER A 271 -9.76 10.72 -27.43
CA SER A 271 -8.65 11.63 -27.17
C SER A 271 -7.70 11.13 -26.08
N LEU A 272 -8.10 10.15 -25.26
CA LEU A 272 -7.25 9.49 -24.27
C LEU A 272 -6.34 8.41 -24.88
N GLU A 273 -6.67 7.87 -26.05
CA GLU A 273 -5.91 6.79 -26.70
C GLU A 273 -4.59 7.26 -27.35
N LYS A 274 -4.30 8.55 -27.33
CA LYS A 274 -3.15 9.17 -28.02
C LYS A 274 -1.99 9.58 -27.10
N THR A 275 -1.97 9.06 -25.88
CA THR A 275 -0.88 9.35 -24.93
C THR A 275 0.04 8.16 -24.73
#